data_76320d09f6cccb2d333aac8ef2c7d087
#
_entry.id   76320d09f6cccb2d333aac8ef2c7d087
#
_cell.length_a   1.000
_cell.length_b   1.000
_cell.length_c   1.000
_cell.angle_alpha   90.00
_cell.angle_beta   90.00
_cell.angle_gamma   90.00
#
_symmetry.space_group_name_H-M   'P 1'
#
loop_
_entity.id
_entity.type
_entity.pdbx_description
1 polymer ?
#
loop_
_entity_poly.entity_id
_entity_poly.type
_entity_poly.pdbx_seq_one_letter_code
_entity_poly.pdbx_strand_id
1 'polypeptide(L)'
;MPKPQIPETLAPDLLERLRARFHPWPLISGWGLTIESIDPGLAVMVLVPTKAVINGSRGNVNGGVLATMADMVSALALSTAFDGAMPFATSDLHIRYLEPARGEVRGEAQVVRISGRSGILECRLTCGDHLVALSTANFAIKPGLGG
;
A
#
# COMPACT_ATOMS: atom_id res chain seq x y z
N MET A 1 -24.42 -7.04 -8.53
CA MET A 1 -23.01 -6.71 -8.81
C MET A 1 -22.20 -7.98 -8.94
N PRO A 2 -21.41 -8.10 -10.00
CA PRO A 2 -20.49 -9.23 -10.08
C PRO A 2 -19.52 -9.21 -8.88
N LYS A 3 -19.09 -10.38 -8.44
CA LYS A 3 -18.08 -10.46 -7.37
C LYS A 3 -16.78 -9.83 -7.88
N PRO A 4 -16.11 -9.02 -7.07
CA PRO A 4 -14.81 -8.49 -7.46
C PRO A 4 -13.82 -9.64 -7.66
N GLN A 5 -13.01 -9.50 -8.68
CA GLN A 5 -12.00 -10.49 -9.06
C GLN A 5 -10.72 -9.78 -9.44
N ILE A 6 -9.60 -10.44 -9.18
CA ILE A 6 -8.33 -9.95 -9.70
C ILE A 6 -8.33 -10.23 -11.21
N PRO A 7 -8.16 -9.20 -12.04
CA PRO A 7 -8.12 -9.38 -13.50
C PRO A 7 -6.83 -10.10 -13.93
N GLU A 8 -6.85 -10.71 -15.10
CA GLU A 8 -5.64 -11.32 -15.67
C GLU A 8 -4.62 -10.25 -16.10
N THR A 9 -5.13 -9.11 -16.59
CA THR A 9 -4.30 -7.98 -17.03
C THR A 9 -4.91 -6.68 -16.54
N LEU A 10 -4.05 -5.69 -16.33
CA LEU A 10 -4.46 -4.33 -15.96
C LEU A 10 -4.55 -3.43 -17.19
N ALA A 11 -5.37 -2.39 -17.11
CA ALA A 11 -5.37 -1.33 -18.11
C ALA A 11 -3.97 -0.73 -18.23
N PRO A 12 -3.44 -0.52 -19.46
CA PRO A 12 -2.06 -0.05 -19.66
C PRO A 12 -1.76 1.30 -19.00
N ASP A 13 -2.76 2.13 -18.79
CA ASP A 13 -2.63 3.47 -18.21
C ASP A 13 -2.90 3.51 -16.69
N LEU A 14 -3.21 2.38 -16.07
CA LEU A 14 -3.66 2.37 -14.68
C LEU A 14 -2.60 2.93 -13.71
N LEU A 15 -1.34 2.54 -13.88
CA LEU A 15 -0.25 3.04 -13.03
C LEU A 15 -0.14 4.57 -13.10
N GLU A 16 -0.21 5.13 -14.30
CA GLU A 16 -0.14 6.58 -14.50
C GLU A 16 -1.34 7.31 -13.88
N ARG A 17 -2.54 6.74 -14.01
CA ARG A 17 -3.74 7.31 -13.37
C ARG A 17 -3.63 7.32 -11.86
N LEU A 18 -3.12 6.24 -11.27
CA LEU A 18 -2.91 6.16 -9.82
C LEU A 18 -1.84 7.15 -9.36
N ARG A 19 -0.74 7.26 -10.08
CA ARG A 19 0.29 8.26 -9.79
C ARG A 19 -0.24 9.67 -9.87
N ALA A 20 -0.97 10.01 -10.92
CA ALA A 20 -1.57 11.34 -11.08
C ALA A 20 -2.55 11.68 -9.94
N ARG A 21 -3.27 10.68 -9.45
CA ARG A 21 -4.24 10.85 -8.35
C ARG A 21 -3.57 11.02 -6.99
N PHE A 22 -2.56 10.22 -6.69
CA PHE A 22 -2.01 10.12 -5.34
C PHE A 22 -0.72 10.89 -5.10
N HIS A 23 0.18 11.01 -6.07
CA HIS A 23 1.44 11.71 -5.88
C HIS A 23 1.30 13.17 -5.44
N PRO A 24 0.26 13.92 -5.84
CA PRO A 24 0.07 15.29 -5.36
C PRO A 24 -0.33 15.40 -3.89
N TRP A 25 -0.75 14.31 -3.25
CA TRP A 25 -1.15 14.36 -1.84
C TRP A 25 0.05 14.69 -0.96
N PRO A 26 -0.07 15.67 -0.03
CA PRO A 26 1.04 16.03 0.86
C PRO A 26 1.59 14.86 1.67
N LEU A 27 0.73 13.91 2.07
CA LEU A 27 1.14 12.70 2.77
C LEU A 27 2.07 11.85 1.90
N ILE A 28 1.81 11.76 0.61
CA ILE A 28 2.65 11.01 -0.34
C ILE A 28 3.93 11.78 -0.64
N SER A 29 3.79 13.00 -1.14
CA SER A 29 4.94 13.81 -1.58
C SER A 29 5.81 14.27 -0.41
N GLY A 30 5.20 14.65 0.71
CA GLY A 30 5.91 15.15 1.88
C GLY A 30 6.68 14.09 2.65
N TRP A 31 6.27 12.83 2.53
CA TRP A 31 6.97 11.72 3.19
C TRP A 31 8.03 11.06 2.32
N GLY A 32 8.01 11.33 1.03
CA GLY A 32 8.92 10.69 0.08
C GLY A 32 8.43 9.35 -0.44
N LEU A 33 7.10 9.16 -0.48
CA LEU A 33 6.46 7.97 -1.03
C LEU A 33 6.27 8.08 -2.54
N THR A 34 6.48 6.98 -3.25
CA THR A 34 6.15 6.84 -4.68
C THR A 34 5.51 5.48 -4.94
N ILE A 35 4.60 5.45 -5.90
CA ILE A 35 4.07 4.19 -6.43
C ILE A 35 5.05 3.72 -7.50
N GLU A 36 5.72 2.59 -7.25
CA GLU A 36 6.71 2.07 -8.19
C GLU A 36 6.08 1.22 -9.28
N SER A 37 5.23 0.27 -8.90
CA SER A 37 4.62 -0.64 -9.86
C SER A 37 3.30 -1.20 -9.34
N ILE A 38 2.49 -1.67 -10.27
CA ILE A 38 1.27 -2.44 -10.01
C ILE A 38 1.20 -3.61 -10.99
N ASP A 39 0.67 -4.72 -10.51
CA ASP A 39 0.32 -5.90 -11.29
C ASP A 39 -1.00 -6.44 -10.76
N PRO A 40 -1.66 -7.39 -11.42
CA PRO A 40 -2.90 -7.96 -10.90
C PRO A 40 -2.74 -8.48 -9.47
N GLY A 41 -3.45 -7.86 -8.53
CA GLY A 41 -3.38 -8.21 -7.11
C GLY A 41 -2.09 -7.83 -6.39
N LEU A 42 -1.22 -7.05 -7.02
CA LEU A 42 0.10 -6.68 -6.48
C LEU A 42 0.34 -5.18 -6.61
N ALA A 43 1.02 -4.61 -5.64
CA ALA A 43 1.50 -3.24 -5.73
C ALA A 43 2.82 -3.08 -4.99
N VAL A 44 3.63 -2.16 -5.45
CA VAL A 44 4.89 -1.78 -4.83
C VAL A 44 4.94 -0.27 -4.67
N MET A 45 5.25 0.16 -3.46
CA MET A 45 5.61 1.54 -3.16
C MET A 45 7.03 1.59 -2.62
N VAL A 46 7.65 2.75 -2.79
CA VAL A 46 8.98 3.02 -2.25
C VAL A 46 8.91 4.30 -1.41
N LEU A 47 9.52 4.25 -0.23
CA LEU A 47 9.69 5.38 0.65
C LEU A 47 11.16 5.79 0.65
N VAL A 48 11.45 6.98 0.15
CA VAL A 48 12.75 7.65 0.37
C VAL A 48 12.52 8.66 1.49
N PRO A 49 12.89 8.33 2.74
CA PRO A 49 12.42 9.09 3.90
C PRO A 49 12.86 10.55 3.87
N THR A 50 11.92 11.45 4.05
CA THR A 50 12.20 12.85 4.34
C THR A 50 12.39 13.03 5.85
N LYS A 51 12.86 14.20 6.27
CA LYS A 51 13.00 14.53 7.70
C LYS A 51 11.68 14.42 8.46
N ALA A 52 10.56 14.60 7.77
CA ALA A 52 9.22 14.54 8.38
C ALA A 52 8.86 13.18 8.96
N VAL A 53 9.49 12.10 8.50
CA VAL A 53 9.12 10.71 8.86
C VAL A 53 10.16 10.00 9.71
N ILE A 54 11.23 10.68 10.09
CA ILE A 54 12.34 10.08 10.84
C ILE A 54 12.24 10.45 12.30
N ASN A 55 12.38 9.44 13.17
CA ASN A 55 12.42 9.63 14.62
C ASN A 55 13.85 9.93 15.11
N GLY A 56 14.00 11.04 15.80
CA GLY A 56 15.16 11.34 16.61
C GLY A 56 16.51 11.23 15.90
N SER A 57 17.55 11.00 16.69
CA SER A 57 18.94 11.05 16.23
C SER A 57 19.43 9.77 15.54
N ARG A 58 18.69 8.66 15.64
CA ARG A 58 19.11 7.38 15.06
C ARG A 58 18.72 7.20 13.59
N GLY A 59 17.91 8.11 13.05
CA GLY A 59 17.48 8.06 11.66
C GLY A 59 16.47 6.96 11.35
N ASN A 60 15.78 6.43 12.36
CA ASN A 60 14.76 5.40 12.16
C ASN A 60 13.50 6.02 11.60
N VAL A 61 12.90 5.35 10.60
CA VAL A 61 11.59 5.72 10.09
C VAL A 61 10.55 5.45 11.18
N ASN A 62 9.66 6.42 11.40
CA ASN A 62 8.60 6.31 12.39
C ASN A 62 7.72 5.08 12.12
N GLY A 63 7.41 4.30 13.17
CA GLY A 63 6.59 3.10 13.03
C GLY A 63 5.19 3.35 12.49
N GLY A 64 4.57 4.47 12.86
CA GLY A 64 3.27 4.86 12.31
C GLY A 64 3.33 5.19 10.82
N VAL A 65 4.45 5.71 10.35
CA VAL A 65 4.69 5.94 8.91
C VAL A 65 4.77 4.61 8.17
N LEU A 66 5.48 3.63 8.73
CA LEU A 66 5.57 2.29 8.15
C LEU A 66 4.19 1.62 8.11
N ALA A 67 3.38 1.80 9.15
CA ALA A 67 2.00 1.29 9.16
C ALA A 67 1.14 1.96 8.09
N THR A 68 1.26 3.27 7.91
CA THR A 68 0.56 4.00 6.86
C THR A 68 0.99 3.51 5.47
N MET A 69 2.29 3.32 5.27
CA MET A 69 2.81 2.77 4.01
C MET A 69 2.23 1.38 3.73
N ALA A 70 2.23 0.49 4.72
CA ALA A 70 1.67 -0.85 4.59
C ALA A 70 0.17 -0.82 4.21
N ASP A 71 -0.59 0.06 4.85
CA ASP A 71 -2.01 0.26 4.54
C ASP A 71 -2.21 0.77 3.10
N MET A 72 -1.44 1.76 2.70
CA MET A 72 -1.56 2.37 1.37
C MET A 72 -1.18 1.42 0.25
N VAL A 73 -0.07 0.70 0.38
CA VAL A 73 0.35 -0.23 -0.66
C VAL A 73 -0.63 -1.41 -0.75
N SER A 74 -1.20 -1.83 0.38
CA SER A 74 -2.26 -2.84 0.39
C SER A 74 -3.52 -2.36 -0.33
N ALA A 75 -3.94 -1.12 -0.09
CA ALA A 75 -5.07 -0.50 -0.79
C ALA A 75 -4.82 -0.44 -2.31
N LEU A 76 -3.60 -0.08 -2.73
CA LEU A 76 -3.24 -0.07 -4.14
C LEU A 76 -3.33 -1.46 -4.77
N ALA A 77 -2.83 -2.50 -4.09
CA ALA A 77 -2.93 -3.86 -4.58
C ALA A 77 -4.39 -4.29 -4.75
N LEU A 78 -5.24 -3.98 -3.77
CA LEU A 78 -6.66 -4.30 -3.85
C LEU A 78 -7.37 -3.51 -4.95
N SER A 79 -6.97 -2.26 -5.20
CA SER A 79 -7.56 -1.41 -6.24
C SER A 79 -7.45 -2.01 -7.64
N THR A 80 -6.51 -2.91 -7.86
CA THR A 80 -6.37 -3.58 -9.17
C THR A 80 -7.59 -4.43 -9.53
N ALA A 81 -8.38 -4.86 -8.54
CA ALA A 81 -9.64 -5.56 -8.77
C ALA A 81 -10.78 -4.62 -9.20
N PHE A 82 -10.58 -3.30 -9.15
CA PHE A 82 -11.58 -2.27 -9.40
C PHE A 82 -11.12 -1.21 -10.40
N ASP A 83 -10.17 -1.56 -11.25
CA ASP A 83 -9.56 -0.63 -12.22
C ASP A 83 -9.08 0.68 -11.56
N GLY A 84 -8.50 0.57 -10.36
CA GLY A 84 -7.95 1.69 -9.61
C GLY A 84 -8.95 2.39 -8.70
N ALA A 85 -10.23 2.08 -8.77
CA ALA A 85 -11.20 2.59 -7.81
C ALA A 85 -11.00 1.92 -6.45
N MET A 86 -11.44 2.59 -5.39
CA MET A 86 -11.30 2.11 -4.02
C MET A 86 -12.65 2.09 -3.29
N PRO A 87 -13.60 1.22 -3.72
CA PRO A 87 -14.90 1.08 -3.05
C PRO A 87 -14.77 0.25 -1.77
N PHE A 88 -13.77 0.57 -0.97
CA PHE A 88 -13.45 -0.17 0.24
C PHE A 88 -12.78 0.77 1.26
N ALA A 89 -12.77 0.33 2.50
CA ALA A 89 -12.08 1.01 3.58
C ALA A 89 -11.36 -0.02 4.46
N THR A 90 -10.22 0.35 5.00
CA THR A 90 -9.49 -0.49 5.95
C THR A 90 -10.36 -0.74 7.17
N SER A 91 -10.64 -1.99 7.48
CA SER A 91 -11.37 -2.38 8.69
C SER A 91 -10.43 -2.81 9.81
N ASP A 92 -9.29 -3.42 9.49
CA ASP A 92 -8.23 -3.67 10.44
C ASP A 92 -6.89 -3.78 9.73
N LEU A 93 -5.84 -3.46 10.46
CA LEU A 93 -4.46 -3.58 10.04
C LEU A 93 -3.67 -4.13 11.21
N HIS A 94 -3.02 -5.26 11.01
CA HIS A 94 -2.07 -5.79 11.96
C HIS A 94 -0.67 -5.69 11.35
N ILE A 95 0.22 -4.98 12.02
CA ILE A 95 1.61 -4.84 11.60
C ILE A 95 2.55 -5.35 12.69
N ARG A 96 3.56 -6.08 12.27
CA ARG A 96 4.62 -6.55 13.14
C ARG A 96 5.93 -5.94 12.70
N TYR A 97 6.57 -5.21 13.59
CA TYR A 97 7.88 -4.61 13.38
C TYR A 97 8.96 -5.60 13.77
N LEU A 98 9.89 -5.85 12.87
CA LEU A 98 10.95 -6.85 13.06
C LEU A 98 12.30 -6.21 13.30
N GLU A 99 12.61 -5.16 12.56
CA GLU A 99 13.87 -4.43 12.64
C GLU A 99 13.64 -2.93 12.40
N PRO A 100 14.49 -2.05 12.93
CA PRO A 100 14.43 -0.63 12.61
C PRO A 100 14.66 -0.41 11.11
N ALA A 101 13.87 0.46 10.49
CA ALA A 101 14.05 0.87 9.11
C ALA A 101 14.87 2.14 9.04
N ARG A 102 15.98 2.11 8.32
CA ARG A 102 16.86 3.26 8.09
C ARG A 102 17.15 3.37 6.60
N GLY A 103 16.82 4.50 6.02
CA GLY A 103 16.96 4.72 4.59
C GLY A 103 15.75 4.26 3.80
N GLU A 104 15.95 3.91 2.54
CA GLU A 104 14.88 3.56 1.63
C GLU A 104 14.14 2.29 2.05
N VAL A 105 12.81 2.36 2.03
CA VAL A 105 11.94 1.23 2.36
C VAL A 105 11.11 0.88 1.12
N ARG A 106 11.10 -0.39 0.78
CA ARG A 106 10.27 -0.95 -0.28
C ARG A 106 9.10 -1.70 0.35
N GLY A 107 7.89 -1.35 -0.04
CA GLY A 107 6.68 -2.05 0.38
C GLY A 107 6.07 -2.81 -0.78
N GLU A 108 5.83 -4.09 -0.59
CA GLU A 108 5.17 -4.94 -1.58
C GLU A 108 3.96 -5.59 -0.94
N ALA A 109 2.79 -5.37 -1.53
CA ALA A 109 1.53 -5.92 -1.05
C ALA A 109 0.89 -6.82 -2.10
N GLN A 110 0.22 -7.84 -1.60
CA GLN A 110 -0.42 -8.84 -2.43
C GLN A 110 -1.80 -9.18 -1.86
N VAL A 111 -2.76 -9.32 -2.76
CA VAL A 111 -4.09 -9.81 -2.40
C VAL A 111 -3.99 -11.31 -2.10
N VAL A 112 -4.34 -11.69 -0.87
CA VAL A 112 -4.40 -13.09 -0.43
C VAL A 112 -5.74 -13.69 -0.79
N ARG A 113 -6.81 -12.93 -0.55
CA ARG A 113 -8.17 -13.37 -0.82
C ARG A 113 -9.07 -12.16 -1.07
N ILE A 114 -9.98 -12.32 -2.01
CA ILE A 114 -11.01 -11.33 -2.28
C ILE A 114 -12.38 -12.00 -2.31
N SER A 115 -13.36 -11.36 -1.71
CA SER A 115 -14.75 -11.79 -1.71
C SER A 115 -15.65 -10.60 -2.06
N GLY A 116 -16.96 -10.80 -2.09
CA GLY A 116 -17.89 -9.69 -2.32
C GLY A 116 -17.91 -8.63 -1.23
N ARG A 117 -17.38 -8.94 -0.03
CA ARG A 117 -17.46 -8.07 1.15
C ARG A 117 -16.12 -7.67 1.73
N SER A 118 -15.05 -8.38 1.42
CA SER A 118 -13.74 -8.10 2.01
C SER A 118 -12.59 -8.49 1.10
N GLY A 119 -11.48 -7.82 1.30
CA GLY A 119 -10.20 -8.19 0.73
C GLY A 119 -9.19 -8.37 1.85
N ILE A 120 -8.44 -9.47 1.81
CA ILE A 120 -7.34 -9.75 2.73
C ILE A 120 -6.03 -9.54 1.98
N LEU A 121 -5.17 -8.73 2.54
CA LEU A 121 -3.88 -8.31 1.96
C LEU A 121 -2.73 -8.69 2.88
N GLU A 122 -1.62 -9.08 2.30
CA GLU A 122 -0.33 -9.20 2.98
C GLU A 122 0.61 -8.15 2.43
N CYS A 123 1.46 -7.61 3.30
CA CYS A 123 2.47 -6.64 2.90
C CYS A 123 3.80 -6.94 3.59
N ARG A 124 4.88 -6.79 2.82
CA ARG A 124 6.26 -6.87 3.30
C ARG A 124 6.92 -5.53 3.10
N LEU A 125 7.54 -5.01 4.17
CA LEU A 125 8.36 -3.82 4.10
C LEU A 125 9.82 -4.24 4.28
N THR A 126 10.64 -3.90 3.30
CA THR A 126 12.06 -4.26 3.29
C THR A 126 12.94 -3.02 3.20
N CYS A 127 14.11 -3.09 3.83
CA CYS A 127 15.13 -2.05 3.80
C CYS A 127 16.43 -2.73 3.37
N GLY A 128 16.83 -2.57 2.10
CA GLY A 128 17.88 -3.39 1.51
C GLY A 128 17.47 -4.87 1.54
N ASP A 129 18.31 -5.71 2.13
CA ASP A 129 18.05 -7.15 2.26
C ASP A 129 17.29 -7.52 3.54
N HIS A 130 16.91 -6.53 4.35
CA HIS A 130 16.28 -6.78 5.65
C HIS A 130 14.78 -6.62 5.58
N LEU A 131 14.06 -7.62 6.05
CA LEU A 131 12.63 -7.52 6.28
C LEU A 131 12.40 -6.73 7.57
N VAL A 132 11.88 -5.51 7.46
CA VAL A 132 11.69 -4.62 8.62
C VAL A 132 10.30 -4.70 9.22
N ALA A 133 9.29 -5.06 8.43
CA ALA A 133 7.94 -5.23 8.93
C ALA A 133 7.10 -6.15 8.03
N LEU A 134 6.12 -6.77 8.64
CA LEU A 134 5.08 -7.57 7.99
C LEU A 134 3.72 -7.03 8.39
N SER A 135 2.76 -7.04 7.47
CA SER A 135 1.38 -6.72 7.82
C SER A 135 0.38 -7.64 7.15
N THR A 136 -0.77 -7.77 7.80
CA THR A 136 -1.99 -8.27 7.20
C THR A 136 -3.06 -7.21 7.39
N ALA A 137 -3.89 -7.00 6.38
CA ALA A 137 -4.97 -6.04 6.44
C ALA A 137 -6.26 -6.65 5.93
N ASN A 138 -7.36 -6.25 6.51
CA ASN A 138 -8.69 -6.52 5.99
C ASN A 138 -9.33 -5.21 5.53
N PHE A 139 -9.84 -5.22 4.31
CA PHE A 139 -10.58 -4.10 3.76
C PHE A 139 -12.04 -4.51 3.61
N ALA A 140 -12.94 -3.71 4.16
CA ALA A 140 -14.36 -3.87 3.95
C ALA A 140 -14.73 -3.28 2.59
N ILE A 141 -15.24 -4.11 1.69
CA ILE A 141 -15.67 -3.68 0.36
C ILE A 141 -17.11 -3.21 0.47
N LYS A 142 -17.35 -1.97 0.09
CA LYS A 142 -18.67 -1.34 0.15
C LYS A 142 -18.98 -0.73 -1.21
N PRO A 143 -19.93 -1.32 -1.96
CA PRO A 143 -20.40 -0.72 -3.21
C PRO A 143 -20.89 0.71 -2.96
N GLY A 144 -20.46 1.65 -3.79
CA GLY A 144 -20.81 3.06 -3.63
C GLY A 144 -19.84 3.89 -2.80
N LEU A 145 -18.85 3.30 -2.14
CA LEU A 145 -17.70 4.03 -1.63
C LEU A 145 -16.66 4.17 -2.75
N GLY A 146 -16.01 5.26 -2.77
CA GLY A 146 -14.91 5.52 -3.67
C GLY A 146 -15.31 6.38 -4.86
N GLY A 147 -14.69 7.45 -4.92
CA GLY A 147 -14.65 8.35 -6.05
C GLY A 147 -13.26 8.34 -6.64
#